data_b9d5a8cb71507e7193bbab59433652e9
#
_entry.id   b9d5a8cb71507e7193bbab59433652e9
#
_cell.length_a   1.000
_cell.length_b   1.000
_cell.length_c   1.000
_cell.angle_alpha   90.00
_cell.angle_beta   90.00
_cell.angle_gamma   90.00
#
_symmetry.space_group_name_H-M   'P 1'
#
loop_
_entity.id
_entity.type
_entity.pdbx_description
1 polymer ?
#
loop_
_entity_poly.entity_id
_entity_poly.type
_entity_poly.pdbx_seq_one_letter_code
_entity_poly.pdbx_strand_id
1 'polypeptide(L)'
;MIEIKFEHNLVKGREGAEPTSIGIMVEATAPTAPARTEEIVRKDKAIVFVVDRSGSMGGGRLELVKGTILDILGRLNPADYISVVTFDDVAITDQPLVRIGDTDMAALRRLVSNLQPGGSTNLEAGYRFGLAEAASAPEGIEAAVILLSDGQANSGNQDPESLGQLAAAATEHFITTTTIGIGEGYDERILDAVAGAGAGNHVAAIRIDEAVDALNAEIEDMLQKTVSGLRVEIELAREVAGPGSRVRKGGWVRRFNWDAPLAVAELGDLSTAEEKNWVFDATLALRDPEIELREVEGIIVRWQYTDLVSGDLVTGEKRITLELVDKDNWVEPARDEDIVAELKALRLEDVRRAAQDLYDRGAFAEADAMLTEAGVALEQWARNANLSARQQARLFRHTSEMSSFAMMDDGVKSKRMRETSNRVMRDKTNFRERRPKTGDNEEI
;
A
#
# COMPACT_ATOMS: atom_id res chain seq x y z
N MET A 1 -8.54 11.95 12.08
CA MET A 1 -9.81 11.49 12.71
C MET A 1 -10.14 10.13 12.14
N ILE A 2 -10.67 9.21 12.96
CA ILE A 2 -11.13 7.88 12.49
C ILE A 2 -12.65 7.84 12.54
N GLU A 3 -13.29 7.42 11.48
CA GLU A 3 -14.73 7.17 11.38
C GLU A 3 -14.98 5.72 10.97
N ILE A 4 -15.95 5.07 11.62
CA ILE A 4 -16.36 3.70 11.31
C ILE A 4 -17.78 3.72 10.78
N LYS A 5 -17.99 3.11 9.61
CA LYS A 5 -19.31 2.96 8.97
C LYS A 5 -19.61 1.48 8.76
N PHE A 6 -20.89 1.15 8.79
CA PHE A 6 -21.38 -0.21 8.55
C PHE A 6 -22.35 -0.18 7.38
N GLU A 7 -22.29 -1.19 6.53
CA GLU A 7 -23.14 -1.30 5.34
C GLU A 7 -24.63 -1.37 5.68
N HIS A 8 -24.97 -2.17 6.70
CA HIS A 8 -26.30 -2.32 7.29
C HIS A 8 -26.20 -2.97 8.67
N ASN A 9 -27.33 -3.13 9.37
CA ASN A 9 -27.41 -3.73 10.71
C ASN A 9 -28.34 -4.95 10.82
N LEU A 10 -28.82 -5.48 9.70
CA LEU A 10 -29.74 -6.63 9.71
C LEU A 10 -28.98 -7.95 9.56
N VAL A 11 -29.38 -8.96 10.33
CA VAL A 11 -28.85 -10.32 10.26
C VAL A 11 -30.01 -11.31 10.13
N LYS A 12 -29.89 -12.28 9.22
CA LYS A 12 -30.87 -13.37 9.06
C LYS A 12 -30.86 -14.25 10.30
N GLY A 13 -32.03 -14.30 10.98
CA GLY A 13 -32.29 -15.16 12.13
C GLY A 13 -32.95 -16.47 11.74
N ARG A 14 -32.92 -17.46 12.65
CA ARG A 14 -33.59 -18.77 12.64
C ARG A 14 -33.15 -19.81 11.58
N GLU A 15 -33.74 -21.02 11.73
CA GLU A 15 -33.39 -22.29 11.08
C GLU A 15 -33.04 -22.15 9.58
N GLY A 16 -31.87 -22.65 9.19
CA GLY A 16 -31.43 -22.67 7.78
C GLY A 16 -31.03 -21.31 7.22
N ALA A 17 -30.86 -20.28 8.05
CA ALA A 17 -30.36 -18.98 7.60
C ALA A 17 -28.94 -19.09 7.07
N GLU A 18 -28.74 -18.67 5.83
CA GLU A 18 -27.40 -18.46 5.31
C GLU A 18 -26.68 -17.35 6.09
N PRO A 19 -25.36 -17.45 6.29
CA PRO A 19 -24.60 -16.42 6.94
C PRO A 19 -24.83 -15.05 6.27
N THR A 20 -24.97 -13.99 7.07
CA THR A 20 -25.16 -12.62 6.58
C THR A 20 -23.81 -11.93 6.50
N SER A 21 -23.56 -11.25 5.39
CA SER A 21 -22.34 -10.45 5.20
C SER A 21 -22.64 -8.98 5.46
N ILE A 22 -21.78 -8.32 6.24
CA ILE A 22 -21.85 -6.89 6.56
C ILE A 22 -20.53 -6.25 6.24
N GLY A 23 -20.55 -5.24 5.36
CA GLY A 23 -19.38 -4.41 5.09
C GLY A 23 -19.10 -3.45 6.24
N ILE A 24 -17.83 -3.35 6.62
CA ILE A 24 -17.33 -2.43 7.65
C ILE A 24 -16.30 -1.53 6.99
N MET A 25 -16.53 -0.23 6.97
CA MET A 25 -15.57 0.75 6.43
C MET A 25 -14.92 1.52 7.57
N VAL A 26 -13.60 1.57 7.54
CA VAL A 26 -12.75 2.39 8.41
C VAL A 26 -12.23 3.54 7.57
N GLU A 27 -12.69 4.74 7.83
CA GLU A 27 -12.22 5.96 7.20
C GLU A 27 -11.23 6.67 8.14
N ALA A 28 -10.08 7.01 7.65
CA ALA A 28 -9.08 7.75 8.38
C ALA A 28 -8.69 9.02 7.63
N THR A 29 -8.67 10.14 8.36
CA THR A 29 -8.10 11.40 7.91
C THR A 29 -7.00 11.78 8.87
N ALA A 30 -5.76 11.79 8.38
CA ALA A 30 -4.59 12.18 9.15
C ALA A 30 -4.61 13.68 9.44
N PRO A 31 -4.11 14.12 10.61
CA PRO A 31 -3.98 15.54 10.92
C PRO A 31 -3.01 16.21 9.94
N THR A 32 -3.25 17.49 9.67
CA THR A 32 -2.32 18.30 8.87
C THR A 32 -1.12 18.67 9.75
N ALA A 33 0.08 18.40 9.24
CA ALA A 33 1.30 18.87 9.90
C ALA A 33 1.29 20.40 9.97
N PRO A 34 1.66 21.01 11.11
CA PRO A 34 1.78 22.45 11.22
C PRO A 34 2.80 22.98 10.21
N ALA A 35 2.60 24.23 9.74
CA ALA A 35 3.56 24.87 8.87
C ALA A 35 4.95 24.92 9.54
N ARG A 36 6.03 24.79 8.77
CA ARG A 36 7.46 24.59 9.16
C ARG A 36 8.05 25.46 10.29
N THR A 37 7.27 26.25 10.97
CA THR A 37 7.69 27.18 12.04
C THR A 37 7.66 26.61 13.45
N GLU A 38 7.05 25.41 13.65
CA GLU A 38 7.06 24.70 14.94
C GLU A 38 7.76 23.36 14.74
N GLU A 39 8.65 22.98 15.63
CA GLU A 39 9.34 21.69 15.63
C GLU A 39 8.30 20.56 15.67
N ILE A 40 7.97 20.01 14.51
CA ILE A 40 7.24 18.75 14.45
C ILE A 40 8.22 17.72 14.99
N VAL A 41 7.88 17.09 16.09
CA VAL A 41 8.60 15.93 16.63
C VAL A 41 8.24 14.72 15.74
N ARG A 42 8.70 14.74 14.46
CA ARG A 42 8.59 13.53 13.65
C ARG A 42 9.58 12.49 14.18
N LYS A 43 9.19 11.23 14.17
CA LYS A 43 10.12 10.15 14.47
C LYS A 43 11.27 10.14 13.48
N ASP A 44 12.48 9.93 14.00
CA ASP A 44 13.66 9.71 13.18
C ASP A 44 13.46 8.49 12.29
N LYS A 45 14.04 8.52 11.09
CA LYS A 45 13.92 7.46 10.09
C LYS A 45 15.29 6.98 9.66
N ALA A 46 15.39 5.71 9.35
CA ALA A 46 16.54 5.13 8.66
C ALA A 46 16.17 4.88 7.19
N ILE A 47 16.90 5.48 6.28
CA ILE A 47 16.72 5.34 4.84
C ILE A 47 17.92 4.63 4.25
N VAL A 48 17.66 3.49 3.61
CA VAL A 48 18.68 2.66 2.99
C VAL A 48 18.46 2.63 1.49
N PHE A 49 19.31 3.29 0.74
CA PHE A 49 19.30 3.21 -0.71
C PHE A 49 20.05 1.95 -1.16
N VAL A 50 19.39 1.14 -1.98
CA VAL A 50 19.97 -0.03 -2.65
C VAL A 50 19.92 0.23 -4.14
N VAL A 51 21.05 0.59 -4.72
CA VAL A 51 21.15 1.14 -6.07
C VAL A 51 21.84 0.15 -6.99
N ASP A 52 21.13 -0.27 -8.02
CA ASP A 52 21.73 -0.98 -9.16
C ASP A 52 22.71 -0.04 -9.85
N ARG A 53 23.96 -0.52 -10.02
CA ARG A 53 24.99 0.15 -10.80
C ARG A 53 25.49 -0.72 -11.96
N SER A 54 24.70 -1.71 -12.37
CA SER A 54 25.01 -2.54 -13.53
C SER A 54 25.23 -1.72 -14.81
N GLY A 55 25.77 -2.33 -15.84
CA GLY A 55 26.12 -1.64 -17.09
C GLY A 55 24.93 -0.93 -17.75
N SER A 56 23.70 -1.45 -17.58
CA SER A 56 22.46 -0.86 -18.09
C SER A 56 22.13 0.51 -17.45
N MET A 57 22.55 0.74 -16.21
CA MET A 57 22.41 2.04 -15.52
C MET A 57 23.24 3.17 -16.14
N GLY A 58 24.09 2.86 -17.13
CA GLY A 58 24.78 3.86 -17.95
C GLY A 58 23.80 4.75 -18.73
N GLY A 59 24.36 5.68 -19.53
CA GLY A 59 23.53 6.55 -20.37
C GLY A 59 22.70 7.60 -19.61
N GLY A 60 23.13 7.96 -18.39
CA GLY A 60 22.49 9.03 -17.58
C GLY A 60 21.53 8.55 -16.50
N ARG A 61 21.12 7.27 -16.47
CA ARG A 61 20.21 6.75 -15.41
C ARG A 61 20.82 6.84 -14.03
N LEU A 62 22.05 6.33 -13.85
CA LEU A 62 22.76 6.39 -12.58
C LEU A 62 23.01 7.84 -12.14
N GLU A 63 23.31 8.74 -13.08
CA GLU A 63 23.54 10.17 -12.77
C GLU A 63 22.28 10.85 -12.19
N LEU A 64 21.09 10.52 -12.73
CA LEU A 64 19.83 11.04 -12.20
C LEU A 64 19.50 10.48 -10.81
N VAL A 65 19.72 9.17 -10.60
CA VAL A 65 19.55 8.56 -9.28
C VAL A 65 20.50 9.20 -8.27
N LYS A 66 21.77 9.42 -8.62
CA LYS A 66 22.76 10.12 -7.79
C LYS A 66 22.28 11.54 -7.44
N GLY A 67 21.84 12.30 -8.44
CA GLY A 67 21.32 13.67 -8.23
C GLY A 67 20.15 13.68 -7.24
N THR A 68 19.22 12.75 -7.39
CA THR A 68 18.05 12.63 -6.51
C THR A 68 18.45 12.25 -5.08
N ILE A 69 19.39 11.31 -4.90
CA ILE A 69 19.90 10.97 -3.56
C ILE A 69 20.56 12.22 -2.92
N LEU A 70 21.33 12.98 -3.68
CA LEU A 70 21.98 14.20 -3.19
C LEU A 70 20.97 15.27 -2.76
N ASP A 71 19.86 15.40 -3.46
CA ASP A 71 18.76 16.32 -3.11
C ASP A 71 18.05 15.84 -1.82
N ILE A 72 17.81 14.54 -1.70
CA ILE A 72 17.20 13.94 -0.50
C ILE A 72 18.08 14.16 0.72
N LEU A 73 19.40 13.99 0.60
CA LEU A 73 20.35 14.28 1.68
C LEU A 73 20.23 15.71 2.23
N GLY A 74 19.82 16.67 1.41
CA GLY A 74 19.56 18.05 1.83
C GLY A 74 18.26 18.24 2.62
N ARG A 75 17.40 17.23 2.66
CA ARG A 75 16.06 17.29 3.28
C ARG A 75 15.96 16.49 4.57
N LEU A 76 16.97 15.65 4.87
CA LEU A 76 17.02 14.85 6.07
C LEU A 76 17.38 15.69 7.31
N ASN A 77 16.81 15.31 8.45
CA ASN A 77 17.14 15.91 9.73
C ASN A 77 18.45 15.33 10.29
N PRO A 78 19.16 16.05 11.17
CA PRO A 78 20.37 15.53 11.83
C PRO A 78 20.14 14.25 12.61
N ALA A 79 18.92 13.94 13.03
CA ALA A 79 18.56 12.74 13.79
C ALA A 79 18.22 11.53 12.89
N ASP A 80 18.01 11.73 11.59
CA ASP A 80 17.79 10.63 10.64
C ASP A 80 19.07 9.84 10.38
N TYR A 81 18.87 8.64 9.86
CA TYR A 81 19.95 7.72 9.47
C TYR A 81 19.92 7.46 7.97
N ILE A 82 21.08 7.27 7.40
CA ILE A 82 21.24 6.94 5.99
C ILE A 82 22.24 5.83 5.78
N SER A 83 21.96 4.96 4.80
CA SER A 83 22.93 4.02 4.22
C SER A 83 22.83 4.06 2.70
N VAL A 84 23.96 3.77 2.04
CA VAL A 84 24.01 3.61 0.59
C VAL A 84 24.70 2.28 0.29
N VAL A 85 23.94 1.39 -0.33
CA VAL A 85 24.40 0.10 -0.84
C VAL A 85 24.31 0.17 -2.36
N THR A 86 25.36 -0.26 -3.05
CA THR A 86 25.31 -0.45 -4.49
C THR A 86 25.54 -1.91 -4.86
N PHE A 87 25.00 -2.31 -6.00
CA PHE A 87 25.24 -3.67 -6.49
C PHE A 87 25.38 -3.71 -8.02
N ASP A 88 26.20 -4.64 -8.46
CA ASP A 88 26.37 -5.11 -9.83
C ASP A 88 26.58 -6.64 -9.76
N ASP A 89 27.72 -7.19 -10.13
CA ASP A 89 28.09 -8.61 -9.89
C ASP A 89 28.18 -8.92 -8.39
N VAL A 90 28.53 -7.92 -7.60
CA VAL A 90 28.69 -7.97 -6.16
C VAL A 90 27.95 -6.80 -5.49
N ALA A 91 27.53 -7.00 -4.24
CA ALA A 91 26.99 -5.90 -3.44
C ALA A 91 28.08 -5.26 -2.59
N ILE A 92 28.03 -3.95 -2.44
CA ILE A 92 28.97 -3.15 -1.64
C ILE A 92 28.13 -2.20 -0.77
N THR A 93 28.43 -2.19 0.53
CA THR A 93 27.98 -1.12 1.41
C THR A 93 28.95 0.06 1.25
N ASP A 94 28.62 1.00 0.38
CA ASP A 94 29.44 2.19 0.13
C ASP A 94 29.41 3.16 1.32
N GLN A 95 28.25 3.29 1.96
CA GLN A 95 28.06 4.01 3.21
C GLN A 95 27.27 3.12 4.17
N PRO A 96 27.88 2.59 5.24
CA PRO A 96 27.15 1.94 6.33
C PRO A 96 26.13 2.88 6.97
N LEU A 97 25.11 2.31 7.64
CA LEU A 97 24.08 3.10 8.28
C LEU A 97 24.71 4.05 9.32
N VAL A 98 24.45 5.34 9.14
CA VAL A 98 25.04 6.40 9.96
C VAL A 98 23.99 7.49 10.21
N ARG A 99 24.06 8.12 11.40
CA ARG A 99 23.24 9.27 11.72
C ARG A 99 23.70 10.49 10.93
N ILE A 100 22.78 11.22 10.35
CA ILE A 100 23.09 12.40 9.51
C ILE A 100 23.91 13.45 10.28
N GLY A 101 23.53 13.73 11.54
CA GLY A 101 24.23 14.69 12.39
C GLY A 101 25.67 14.33 12.76
N ASP A 102 26.04 13.06 12.63
CA ASP A 102 27.37 12.54 12.97
C ASP A 102 28.23 12.28 11.73
N THR A 103 27.74 12.66 10.52
CA THR A 103 28.33 12.31 9.23
C THR A 103 29.05 13.50 8.60
N ASP A 104 30.24 13.25 8.00
CA ASP A 104 30.82 14.20 7.04
C ASP A 104 29.99 14.22 5.76
N MET A 105 29.01 15.14 5.71
CA MET A 105 28.12 15.29 4.56
C MET A 105 28.87 15.59 3.27
N ALA A 106 30.03 16.23 3.33
CA ALA A 106 30.83 16.50 2.13
C ALA A 106 31.50 15.21 1.60
N ALA A 107 31.94 14.33 2.51
CA ALA A 107 32.45 13.00 2.13
C ALA A 107 31.33 12.13 1.55
N LEU A 108 30.16 12.09 2.18
CA LEU A 108 29.00 11.32 1.70
C LEU A 108 28.54 11.78 0.32
N ARG A 109 28.45 13.11 0.11
CA ARG A 109 28.09 13.68 -1.21
C ARG A 109 29.12 13.29 -2.28
N ARG A 110 30.42 13.34 -1.96
CA ARG A 110 31.48 12.89 -2.89
C ARG A 110 31.37 11.41 -3.21
N LEU A 111 31.07 10.56 -2.20
CA LEU A 111 30.88 9.13 -2.38
C LEU A 111 29.76 8.87 -3.39
N VAL A 112 28.56 9.42 -3.18
CA VAL A 112 27.40 9.27 -4.08
C VAL A 112 27.74 9.79 -5.48
N SER A 113 28.38 10.97 -5.59
CA SER A 113 28.75 11.55 -6.90
C SER A 113 29.73 10.68 -7.69
N ASN A 114 30.57 9.91 -7.00
CA ASN A 114 31.62 9.09 -7.63
C ASN A 114 31.15 7.66 -8.00
N LEU A 115 29.89 7.28 -7.73
CA LEU A 115 29.37 5.98 -8.16
C LEU A 115 29.48 5.85 -9.68
N GLN A 116 29.91 4.69 -10.15
CA GLN A 116 30.14 4.41 -11.57
C GLN A 116 29.39 3.16 -11.99
N PRO A 117 28.85 3.10 -13.22
CA PRO A 117 28.23 1.89 -13.73
C PRO A 117 29.27 0.81 -14.03
N GLY A 118 28.90 -0.46 -13.83
CA GLY A 118 29.74 -1.61 -14.09
C GLY A 118 28.96 -2.92 -14.01
N GLY A 119 29.58 -4.04 -14.30
CA GLY A 119 29.11 -5.39 -14.02
C GLY A 119 27.72 -5.84 -14.53
N SER A 120 27.29 -7.00 -14.03
CA SER A 120 25.96 -7.59 -14.23
C SER A 120 24.98 -7.17 -13.09
N THR A 121 23.88 -7.92 -12.85
CA THR A 121 22.84 -7.50 -11.90
C THR A 121 22.56 -8.63 -10.91
N ASN A 122 23.19 -8.57 -9.72
CA ASN A 122 22.92 -9.46 -8.59
C ASN A 122 22.01 -8.77 -7.57
N LEU A 123 20.71 -8.68 -7.91
CA LEU A 123 19.70 -8.00 -7.11
C LEU A 123 19.58 -8.60 -5.71
N GLU A 124 19.63 -9.95 -5.58
CA GLU A 124 19.57 -10.61 -4.28
C GLU A 124 20.67 -10.12 -3.34
N ALA A 125 21.91 -10.07 -3.82
CA ALA A 125 23.06 -9.62 -3.01
C ALA A 125 22.84 -8.17 -2.55
N GLY A 126 22.47 -7.27 -3.47
CA GLY A 126 22.16 -5.88 -3.13
C GLY A 126 21.04 -5.77 -2.09
N TYR A 127 19.96 -6.50 -2.27
CA TYR A 127 18.82 -6.46 -1.36
C TYR A 127 19.17 -7.00 0.04
N ARG A 128 19.92 -8.12 0.13
CA ARG A 128 20.39 -8.65 1.43
C ARG A 128 21.28 -7.67 2.18
N PHE A 129 22.20 -6.99 1.48
CA PHE A 129 23.03 -5.94 2.08
C PHE A 129 22.18 -4.78 2.57
N GLY A 130 21.22 -4.33 1.76
CA GLY A 130 20.27 -3.28 2.18
C GLY A 130 19.46 -3.66 3.41
N LEU A 131 18.94 -4.88 3.49
CA LEU A 131 18.27 -5.38 4.68
C LEU A 131 19.16 -5.46 5.92
N ALA A 132 20.43 -5.85 5.74
CA ALA A 132 21.40 -5.89 6.84
C ALA A 132 21.68 -4.48 7.40
N GLU A 133 21.82 -3.49 6.51
CA GLU A 133 21.98 -2.09 6.92
C GLU A 133 20.71 -1.58 7.62
N ALA A 134 19.52 -1.87 7.08
CA ALA A 134 18.25 -1.49 7.69
C ALA A 134 18.05 -2.11 9.08
N ALA A 135 18.47 -3.37 9.25
CA ALA A 135 18.41 -4.09 10.52
C ALA A 135 19.40 -3.54 11.57
N SER A 136 20.39 -2.76 11.16
CA SER A 136 21.33 -2.09 12.08
C SER A 136 20.76 -0.79 12.66
N ALA A 137 19.56 -0.37 12.25
CA ALA A 137 18.91 0.82 12.80
C ALA A 137 18.68 0.66 14.31
N PRO A 138 18.87 1.74 15.09
CA PRO A 138 18.61 1.71 16.53
C PRO A 138 17.18 1.30 16.85
N GLU A 139 16.98 0.71 18.03
CA GLU A 139 15.67 0.30 18.52
C GLU A 139 14.67 1.48 18.51
N GLY A 140 13.49 1.24 17.96
CA GLY A 140 12.43 2.25 17.82
C GLY A 140 12.54 3.13 16.57
N ILE A 141 13.62 3.01 15.78
CA ILE A 141 13.76 3.67 14.48
C ILE A 141 13.22 2.76 13.38
N GLU A 142 12.21 3.23 12.66
CA GLU A 142 11.70 2.51 11.48
C GLU A 142 12.65 2.69 10.32
N ALA A 143 12.95 1.60 9.61
CA ALA A 143 13.84 1.61 8.45
C ALA A 143 13.07 1.41 7.14
N ALA A 144 13.48 2.11 6.10
CA ALA A 144 12.96 1.95 4.76
C ALA A 144 14.09 1.65 3.78
N VAL A 145 13.97 0.52 3.10
CA VAL A 145 14.83 0.15 1.98
C VAL A 145 14.20 0.65 0.69
N ILE A 146 14.96 1.39 -0.10
CA ILE A 146 14.56 1.84 -1.43
C ILE A 146 15.47 1.16 -2.45
N LEU A 147 14.91 0.17 -3.14
CA LEU A 147 15.61 -0.64 -4.14
C LEU A 147 15.34 -0.08 -5.53
N LEU A 148 16.39 0.38 -6.20
CA LEU A 148 16.34 0.93 -7.56
C LEU A 148 17.09 0.01 -8.52
N SER A 149 16.43 -0.42 -9.61
CA SER A 149 17.05 -1.24 -10.65
C SER A 149 16.45 -0.97 -12.01
N ASP A 150 17.25 -1.05 -13.06
CA ASP A 150 16.82 -0.92 -14.47
C ASP A 150 17.05 -2.20 -15.28
N GLY A 151 17.61 -3.22 -14.65
CA GLY A 151 18.02 -4.48 -15.27
C GLY A 151 17.23 -5.69 -14.81
N GLN A 152 17.31 -6.74 -15.61
CA GLN A 152 16.88 -8.06 -15.18
C GLN A 152 17.93 -8.64 -14.23
N ALA A 153 17.47 -9.20 -13.12
CA ALA A 153 18.32 -10.01 -12.27
C ALA A 153 18.88 -11.18 -13.11
N ASN A 154 20.18 -11.23 -13.26
CA ASN A 154 20.87 -12.24 -14.08
C ASN A 154 21.93 -13.01 -13.30
N SER A 155 22.06 -12.75 -12.01
CA SER A 155 22.94 -13.41 -11.05
C SER A 155 22.25 -13.49 -9.68
N GLY A 156 22.64 -14.45 -8.86
CA GLY A 156 22.02 -14.72 -7.56
C GLY A 156 20.67 -15.44 -7.68
N ASN A 157 19.90 -15.41 -6.60
CA ASN A 157 18.54 -15.95 -6.58
C ASN A 157 17.58 -14.99 -7.30
N GLN A 158 16.84 -15.52 -8.27
CA GLN A 158 15.89 -14.79 -9.09
C GLN A 158 14.43 -15.23 -8.84
N ASP A 159 14.20 -16.03 -7.81
CA ASP A 159 12.87 -16.48 -7.45
C ASP A 159 12.08 -15.39 -6.70
N PRO A 160 11.00 -14.86 -7.29
CA PRO A 160 10.23 -13.78 -6.69
C PRO A 160 9.63 -14.14 -5.33
N GLU A 161 9.20 -15.40 -5.15
CA GLU A 161 8.61 -15.86 -3.89
C GLU A 161 9.65 -15.86 -2.77
N SER A 162 10.83 -16.40 -3.02
CA SER A 162 11.94 -16.43 -2.07
C SER A 162 12.39 -15.03 -1.65
N LEU A 163 12.49 -14.10 -2.61
CA LEU A 163 12.86 -12.71 -2.31
C LEU A 163 11.72 -11.97 -1.60
N GLY A 164 10.47 -12.26 -1.93
CA GLY A 164 9.30 -11.77 -1.20
C GLY A 164 9.27 -12.26 0.25
N GLN A 165 9.65 -13.51 0.53
CA GLN A 165 9.73 -14.04 1.90
C GLN A 165 10.79 -13.29 2.73
N LEU A 166 11.93 -12.91 2.15
CA LEU A 166 12.91 -12.06 2.82
C LEU A 166 12.33 -10.69 3.18
N ALA A 167 11.59 -10.09 2.24
CA ALA A 167 10.92 -8.81 2.48
C ALA A 167 9.84 -8.92 3.57
N ALA A 168 9.02 -9.97 3.54
CA ALA A 168 8.01 -10.22 4.57
C ALA A 168 8.63 -10.37 5.96
N ALA A 169 9.71 -11.15 6.09
CA ALA A 169 10.41 -11.31 7.37
C ALA A 169 10.97 -9.98 7.90
N ALA A 170 11.45 -9.11 7.02
CA ALA A 170 11.97 -7.80 7.40
C ALA A 170 10.86 -6.88 7.98
N THR A 171 9.61 -7.02 7.54
CA THR A 171 8.51 -6.21 8.09
C THR A 171 8.21 -6.50 9.56
N GLU A 172 8.56 -7.68 10.07
CA GLU A 172 8.47 -8.01 11.50
C GLU A 172 9.40 -7.16 12.36
N HIS A 173 10.45 -6.63 11.74
CA HIS A 173 11.44 -5.73 12.36
C HIS A 173 11.23 -4.26 11.97
N PHE A 174 10.02 -3.88 11.55
CA PHE A 174 9.67 -2.51 11.12
C PHE A 174 10.51 -1.99 9.95
N ILE A 175 10.98 -2.89 9.08
CA ILE A 175 11.68 -2.56 7.84
C ILE A 175 10.68 -2.66 6.68
N THR A 176 10.50 -1.56 5.97
CA THR A 176 9.68 -1.54 4.74
C THR A 176 10.57 -1.53 3.51
N THR A 177 10.09 -2.07 2.39
CA THR A 177 10.85 -2.08 1.14
C THR A 177 10.03 -1.53 0.00
N THR A 178 10.43 -0.38 -0.54
CA THR A 178 9.90 0.17 -1.79
C THR A 178 10.85 -0.16 -2.93
N THR A 179 10.30 -0.50 -4.10
CA THR A 179 11.08 -0.81 -5.30
C THR A 179 10.73 0.14 -6.44
N ILE A 180 11.74 0.60 -7.16
CA ILE A 180 11.60 1.47 -8.33
C ILE A 180 12.29 0.80 -9.52
N GLY A 181 11.48 0.33 -10.49
CA GLY A 181 11.97 -0.22 -11.75
C GLY A 181 12.11 0.89 -12.79
N ILE A 182 13.29 1.01 -13.43
CA ILE A 182 13.62 2.09 -14.35
C ILE A 182 13.68 1.55 -15.79
N GLY A 183 12.86 2.13 -16.70
CA GLY A 183 12.78 1.70 -18.09
C GLY A 183 11.94 0.45 -18.28
N GLU A 184 12.14 -0.25 -19.39
CA GLU A 184 11.37 -1.45 -19.76
C GLU A 184 12.08 -2.77 -19.46
N GLY A 185 13.38 -2.71 -19.10
CA GLY A 185 14.28 -3.88 -19.02
C GLY A 185 14.30 -4.61 -17.67
N TYR A 186 13.80 -4.01 -16.60
CA TYR A 186 13.91 -4.57 -15.24
C TYR A 186 12.98 -5.79 -15.01
N ASP A 187 13.28 -6.58 -13.97
CA ASP A 187 12.45 -7.73 -13.57
C ASP A 187 11.29 -7.28 -12.67
N GLU A 188 10.14 -7.01 -13.30
CA GLU A 188 8.95 -6.53 -12.59
C GLU A 188 8.39 -7.56 -11.60
N ARG A 189 8.55 -8.86 -11.84
CA ARG A 189 8.01 -9.90 -10.95
C ARG A 189 8.74 -9.93 -9.64
N ILE A 190 10.06 -9.80 -9.69
CA ILE A 190 10.90 -9.74 -8.49
C ILE A 190 10.60 -8.44 -7.71
N LEU A 191 10.66 -7.30 -8.39
CA LEU A 191 10.47 -6.01 -7.73
C LEU A 191 9.07 -5.87 -7.12
N ASP A 192 8.04 -6.35 -7.81
CA ASP A 192 6.67 -6.36 -7.30
C ASP A 192 6.51 -7.29 -6.09
N ALA A 193 7.05 -8.51 -6.14
CA ALA A 193 6.99 -9.46 -5.03
C ALA A 193 7.70 -8.91 -3.78
N VAL A 194 8.87 -8.30 -3.95
CA VAL A 194 9.65 -7.69 -2.86
C VAL A 194 8.90 -6.52 -2.25
N ALA A 195 8.38 -5.58 -3.05
CA ALA A 195 7.63 -4.44 -2.56
C ALA A 195 6.31 -4.87 -1.90
N GLY A 196 5.59 -5.80 -2.53
CA GLY A 196 4.33 -6.34 -2.05
C GLY A 196 4.45 -6.98 -0.68
N ALA A 197 5.42 -7.85 -0.50
CA ALA A 197 5.69 -8.52 0.76
C ALA A 197 6.38 -7.59 1.78
N GLY A 198 7.20 -6.65 1.32
CA GLY A 198 7.96 -5.70 2.13
C GLY A 198 7.18 -4.49 2.62
N ALA A 199 5.85 -4.49 2.50
CA ALA A 199 4.96 -3.39 2.93
C ALA A 199 5.33 -1.99 2.35
N GLY A 200 6.08 -1.96 1.24
CA GLY A 200 6.43 -0.74 0.49
C GLY A 200 5.67 -0.65 -0.84
N ASN A 201 6.10 0.18 -1.76
CA ASN A 201 5.49 0.40 -3.07
C ASN A 201 6.37 -0.19 -4.18
N HIS A 202 5.74 -0.71 -5.25
CA HIS A 202 6.42 -0.91 -6.52
C HIS A 202 6.05 0.22 -7.47
N VAL A 203 7.04 0.88 -8.05
CA VAL A 203 6.85 1.92 -9.06
C VAL A 203 7.55 1.52 -10.35
N ALA A 204 6.78 1.43 -11.43
CA ALA A 204 7.29 1.25 -12.78
C ALA A 204 7.52 2.63 -13.42
N ALA A 205 8.77 3.05 -13.50
CA ALA A 205 9.17 4.29 -14.15
C ALA A 205 9.72 3.99 -15.54
N ILE A 206 8.88 4.06 -16.57
CA ILE A 206 9.30 3.81 -17.96
C ILE A 206 10.30 4.89 -18.38
N ARG A 207 10.09 6.11 -17.93
CA ARG A 207 10.99 7.23 -18.18
C ARG A 207 11.80 7.56 -16.93
N ILE A 208 13.00 8.04 -17.11
CA ILE A 208 13.92 8.35 -16.01
C ILE A 208 13.38 9.47 -15.10
N ASP A 209 12.72 10.49 -15.65
CA ASP A 209 12.07 11.55 -14.88
C ASP A 209 10.95 11.02 -13.99
N GLU A 210 10.23 9.98 -14.42
CA GLU A 210 9.22 9.30 -13.59
C GLU A 210 9.86 8.61 -12.37
N ALA A 211 11.07 8.04 -12.52
CA ALA A 211 11.79 7.42 -11.39
C ALA A 211 12.21 8.46 -10.33
N VAL A 212 12.66 9.63 -10.78
CA VAL A 212 13.01 10.74 -9.89
C VAL A 212 11.79 11.26 -9.15
N ASP A 213 10.67 11.46 -9.85
CA ASP A 213 9.41 11.88 -9.24
C ASP A 213 8.90 10.85 -8.22
N ALA A 214 9.00 9.56 -8.55
CA ALA A 214 8.61 8.46 -7.68
C ALA A 214 9.45 8.42 -6.40
N LEU A 215 10.77 8.53 -6.54
CA LEU A 215 11.69 8.52 -5.40
C LEU A 215 11.44 9.71 -4.48
N ASN A 216 11.28 10.91 -5.04
CA ASN A 216 10.98 12.09 -4.26
C ASN A 216 9.65 11.98 -3.49
N ALA A 217 8.61 11.46 -4.14
CA ALA A 217 7.31 11.31 -3.51
C ALA A 217 7.33 10.24 -2.41
N GLU A 218 8.06 9.14 -2.58
CA GLU A 218 8.20 8.11 -1.55
C GLU A 218 8.91 8.65 -0.31
N ILE A 219 9.97 9.44 -0.51
CA ILE A 219 10.67 10.11 0.59
C ILE A 219 9.77 11.14 1.28
N GLU A 220 9.02 11.92 0.53
CA GLU A 220 8.06 12.88 1.13
C GLU A 220 7.03 12.18 1.99
N ASP A 221 6.44 11.09 1.50
CA ASP A 221 5.50 10.28 2.28
C ASP A 221 6.13 9.77 3.58
N MET A 222 7.37 9.31 3.54
CA MET A 222 8.09 8.84 4.72
C MET A 222 8.38 9.96 5.73
N LEU A 223 8.72 11.15 5.25
CA LEU A 223 9.11 12.28 6.09
C LEU A 223 7.94 13.10 6.64
N GLN A 224 6.73 12.96 6.07
CA GLN A 224 5.55 13.75 6.44
C GLN A 224 4.47 12.95 7.17
N LYS A 225 4.82 11.84 7.81
CA LYS A 225 3.86 11.05 8.58
C LYS A 225 3.37 11.83 9.81
N THR A 226 2.05 11.83 10.00
CA THR A 226 1.39 12.43 11.16
C THR A 226 0.62 11.42 12.01
N VAL A 227 0.41 10.20 11.49
CA VAL A 227 -0.18 9.07 12.21
C VAL A 227 0.77 7.89 12.14
N SER A 228 1.03 7.25 13.26
CA SER A 228 1.87 6.04 13.32
C SER A 228 1.14 4.89 13.97
N GLY A 229 1.29 3.70 13.37
CA GLY A 229 0.84 2.45 13.95
C GLY A 229 -0.68 2.32 14.07
N LEU A 230 -1.44 2.83 13.08
CA LEU A 230 -2.90 2.63 13.08
C LEU A 230 -3.23 1.14 13.06
N ARG A 231 -3.92 0.72 14.12
CA ARG A 231 -4.39 -0.66 14.31
C ARG A 231 -5.88 -0.64 14.57
N VAL A 232 -6.57 -1.61 13.98
CA VAL A 232 -8.01 -1.83 14.14
C VAL A 232 -8.26 -3.26 14.59
N GLU A 233 -9.15 -3.42 15.55
CA GLU A 233 -9.67 -4.69 16.04
C GLU A 233 -11.16 -4.76 15.74
N ILE A 234 -11.61 -5.86 15.14
CA ILE A 234 -13.02 -6.13 14.83
C ILE A 234 -13.41 -7.39 15.59
N GLU A 235 -14.24 -7.23 16.61
CA GLU A 235 -14.73 -8.31 17.44
C GLU A 235 -16.19 -8.60 17.11
N LEU A 236 -16.49 -9.86 16.80
CA LEU A 236 -17.86 -10.33 16.63
C LEU A 236 -18.40 -10.81 17.98
N ALA A 237 -19.59 -10.35 18.35
CA ALA A 237 -20.26 -10.83 19.55
C ALA A 237 -20.50 -12.35 19.48
N ARG A 238 -20.50 -12.98 20.64
CA ARG A 238 -20.61 -14.43 20.77
C ARG A 238 -21.81 -15.01 20.02
N GLU A 239 -22.92 -14.31 20.04
CA GLU A 239 -24.21 -14.72 19.47
C GLU A 239 -24.14 -14.83 17.95
N VAL A 240 -23.36 -13.99 17.29
CA VAL A 240 -23.20 -13.90 15.82
C VAL A 240 -21.87 -14.48 15.31
N ALA A 241 -21.05 -15.00 16.23
CA ALA A 241 -19.78 -15.64 15.93
C ALA A 241 -19.91 -17.18 15.92
N GLY A 242 -20.94 -17.69 15.29
CA GLY A 242 -21.17 -19.13 15.13
C GLY A 242 -20.24 -19.78 14.09
N PRO A 243 -20.37 -21.11 13.88
CA PRO A 243 -19.59 -21.81 12.86
C PRO A 243 -19.78 -21.19 11.47
N GLY A 244 -18.68 -20.88 10.79
CA GLY A 244 -18.70 -20.24 9.48
C GLY A 244 -18.60 -18.72 9.52
N SER A 245 -18.65 -18.09 10.70
CA SER A 245 -18.37 -16.66 10.85
C SER A 245 -16.92 -16.36 10.54
N ARG A 246 -16.68 -15.23 9.90
CA ARG A 246 -15.33 -14.78 9.53
C ARG A 246 -15.31 -13.30 9.25
N VAL A 247 -14.16 -12.68 9.44
CA VAL A 247 -13.85 -11.36 8.92
C VAL A 247 -12.78 -11.49 7.85
N ARG A 248 -12.99 -10.86 6.71
CA ARG A 248 -12.00 -10.77 5.63
C ARG A 248 -11.59 -9.32 5.44
N LYS A 249 -10.32 -9.10 5.14
CA LYS A 249 -9.86 -7.81 4.66
C LYS A 249 -10.30 -7.62 3.22
N GLY A 250 -10.76 -6.45 2.91
CA GLY A 250 -11.17 -6.06 1.56
C GLY A 250 -10.13 -5.21 0.83
N GLY A 251 -8.87 -5.22 1.23
CA GLY A 251 -7.81 -4.44 0.60
C GLY A 251 -6.45 -4.72 1.24
N TRP A 252 -5.48 -3.88 0.89
CA TRP A 252 -4.17 -4.00 1.50
C TRP A 252 -4.19 -3.51 2.94
N VAL A 253 -3.70 -4.36 3.84
CA VAL A 253 -3.36 -4.02 5.23
C VAL A 253 -1.95 -4.55 5.51
N ARG A 254 -1.19 -3.88 6.37
CA ARG A 254 0.19 -4.27 6.69
C ARG A 254 0.26 -5.68 7.28
N ARG A 255 -0.66 -5.98 8.20
CA ARG A 255 -0.84 -7.32 8.80
C ARG A 255 -2.32 -7.55 9.07
N PHE A 256 -2.79 -8.75 8.83
CA PHE A 256 -4.15 -9.14 9.14
C PHE A 256 -4.16 -10.55 9.76
N ASN A 257 -4.82 -10.66 10.90
CA ASN A 257 -5.05 -11.93 11.56
C ASN A 257 -6.54 -12.07 11.89
N TRP A 258 -7.10 -13.25 11.64
CA TRP A 258 -8.42 -13.63 12.07
C TRP A 258 -8.32 -14.87 12.95
N ASP A 259 -8.69 -14.71 14.22
CA ASP A 259 -8.85 -15.78 15.21
C ASP A 259 -10.18 -15.54 15.92
N ALA A 260 -11.20 -16.33 15.52
CA ALA A 260 -12.58 -16.08 15.93
C ALA A 260 -12.72 -16.00 17.46
N PRO A 261 -13.40 -14.98 17.99
CA PRO A 261 -14.25 -14.00 17.29
C PRO A 261 -13.56 -12.68 16.92
N LEU A 262 -12.25 -12.59 16.95
CA LEU A 262 -11.48 -11.34 16.80
C LEU A 262 -10.66 -11.30 15.51
N ALA A 263 -10.82 -10.21 14.74
CA ALA A 263 -9.90 -9.83 13.69
C ALA A 263 -9.02 -8.68 14.14
N VAL A 264 -7.74 -8.74 13.81
CA VAL A 264 -6.78 -7.68 14.08
C VAL A 264 -6.14 -7.26 12.75
N ALA A 265 -6.23 -5.97 12.45
CA ALA A 265 -5.65 -5.37 11.25
C ALA A 265 -4.66 -4.28 11.65
N GLU A 266 -3.41 -4.40 11.22
CA GLU A 266 -2.42 -3.33 11.28
C GLU A 266 -2.50 -2.58 9.96
N LEU A 267 -2.98 -1.34 9.99
CA LEU A 267 -3.23 -0.52 8.80
C LEU A 267 -2.00 0.32 8.42
N GLY A 268 -1.08 0.52 9.38
CA GLY A 268 0.18 1.24 9.16
C GLY A 268 0.10 2.71 9.53
N ASP A 269 0.89 3.51 8.83
CA ASP A 269 1.05 4.95 9.09
C ASP A 269 0.30 5.76 8.04
N LEU A 270 0.01 7.02 8.36
CA LEU A 270 -0.56 7.98 7.43
C LEU A 270 0.27 9.26 7.37
N SER A 271 0.40 9.81 6.17
CA SER A 271 1.07 11.07 5.91
C SER A 271 0.15 12.25 6.22
N THR A 272 0.70 13.46 6.28
CA THR A 272 -0.05 14.69 6.55
C THR A 272 -1.25 14.85 5.63
N ALA A 273 -2.42 15.11 6.20
CA ALA A 273 -3.70 15.28 5.51
C ALA A 273 -4.09 14.09 4.58
N GLU A 274 -3.45 12.93 4.75
CA GLU A 274 -3.82 11.74 3.99
C GLU A 274 -5.21 11.26 4.43
N GLU A 275 -6.06 10.99 3.45
CA GLU A 275 -7.36 10.37 3.64
C GLU A 275 -7.32 8.95 3.08
N LYS A 276 -7.71 7.97 3.89
CA LYS A 276 -7.65 6.57 3.52
C LYS A 276 -8.82 5.78 4.05
N ASN A 277 -9.29 4.82 3.24
CA ASN A 277 -10.37 3.93 3.59
C ASN A 277 -9.89 2.48 3.55
N TRP A 278 -10.34 1.70 4.53
CA TRP A 278 -10.19 0.25 4.53
C TRP A 278 -11.56 -0.37 4.70
N VAL A 279 -11.83 -1.43 3.97
CA VAL A 279 -13.09 -2.15 4.06
C VAL A 279 -12.84 -3.58 4.51
N PHE A 280 -13.70 -4.05 5.37
CA PHE A 280 -13.72 -5.43 5.85
C PHE A 280 -15.09 -6.03 5.56
N ASP A 281 -15.11 -7.30 5.23
CA ASP A 281 -16.32 -8.09 4.99
C ASP A 281 -16.50 -9.05 6.17
N ALA A 282 -17.45 -8.76 7.05
CA ALA A 282 -17.79 -9.59 8.19
C ALA A 282 -18.95 -10.53 7.82
N THR A 283 -18.66 -11.82 7.69
CA THR A 283 -19.67 -12.87 7.55
C THR A 283 -20.10 -13.31 8.95
N LEU A 284 -21.36 -13.16 9.27
CA LEU A 284 -21.97 -13.45 10.56
C LEU A 284 -22.83 -14.71 10.44
N ALA A 285 -22.63 -15.64 11.36
CA ALA A 285 -23.49 -16.81 11.51
C ALA A 285 -23.97 -16.88 12.97
N LEU A 286 -25.25 -17.09 13.19
CA LEU A 286 -25.79 -17.27 14.53
C LEU A 286 -25.17 -18.53 15.17
N ARG A 287 -24.75 -18.43 16.42
CA ARG A 287 -24.25 -19.57 17.20
C ARG A 287 -25.40 -20.48 17.61
N ASP A 288 -26.53 -19.88 17.96
CA ASP A 288 -27.77 -20.56 18.28
C ASP A 288 -28.85 -20.07 17.28
N PRO A 289 -29.25 -20.91 16.33
CA PRO A 289 -30.26 -20.51 15.35
C PRO A 289 -31.68 -20.35 15.97
N GLU A 290 -31.93 -20.85 17.17
CA GLU A 290 -33.20 -20.74 17.89
C GLU A 290 -33.24 -19.54 18.85
N ILE A 291 -32.22 -18.65 18.80
CA ILE A 291 -32.15 -17.49 19.67
C ILE A 291 -33.38 -16.59 19.49
N GLU A 292 -34.07 -16.29 20.60
CA GLU A 292 -35.26 -15.42 20.59
C GLU A 292 -34.94 -13.93 20.67
N LEU A 293 -33.67 -13.55 20.75
CA LEU A 293 -33.27 -12.15 20.79
C LEU A 293 -33.59 -11.47 19.47
N ARG A 294 -34.15 -10.26 19.54
CA ARG A 294 -34.41 -9.43 18.36
C ARG A 294 -33.24 -8.50 18.04
N GLU A 295 -32.50 -8.15 19.05
CA GLU A 295 -31.33 -7.26 18.94
C GLU A 295 -30.16 -7.85 19.72
N VAL A 296 -28.94 -7.67 19.16
CA VAL A 296 -27.69 -8.07 19.79
C VAL A 296 -26.62 -7.01 19.52
N GLU A 297 -25.78 -6.72 20.51
CA GLU A 297 -24.55 -5.98 20.27
C GLU A 297 -23.64 -6.90 19.44
N GLY A 298 -23.55 -6.66 18.14
CA GLY A 298 -23.07 -7.67 17.20
C GLY A 298 -21.62 -7.52 16.77
N ILE A 299 -21.18 -6.30 16.55
CA ILE A 299 -19.81 -6.02 16.12
C ILE A 299 -19.25 -4.84 16.92
N ILE A 300 -18.04 -5.00 17.42
CA ILE A 300 -17.30 -3.96 18.09
C ILE A 300 -16.03 -3.70 17.30
N VAL A 301 -15.82 -2.45 16.89
CA VAL A 301 -14.62 -2.01 16.21
C VAL A 301 -13.84 -1.08 17.11
N ARG A 302 -12.63 -1.46 17.48
CA ARG A 302 -11.71 -0.65 18.27
C ARG A 302 -10.54 -0.23 17.40
N TRP A 303 -10.01 0.96 17.66
CA TRP A 303 -8.81 1.44 16.97
C TRP A 303 -7.87 2.14 17.93
N GLN A 304 -6.59 2.12 17.56
CA GLN A 304 -5.55 2.88 18.22
C GLN A 304 -4.48 3.33 17.24
N TYR A 305 -3.91 4.49 17.48
CA TYR A 305 -2.75 5.02 16.76
C TYR A 305 -2.02 6.07 17.58
N THR A 306 -0.76 6.36 17.23
CA THR A 306 -0.03 7.50 17.79
C THR A 306 -0.20 8.69 16.86
N ASP A 307 -0.73 9.80 17.39
CA ASP A 307 -0.70 11.10 16.70
C ASP A 307 0.69 11.70 16.85
N LEU A 308 1.43 11.81 15.75
CA LEU A 308 2.82 12.30 15.78
C LEU A 308 2.90 13.83 15.89
N VAL A 309 1.77 14.54 15.73
CA VAL A 309 1.72 16.01 15.94
C VAL A 309 1.61 16.35 17.41
N SER A 310 0.74 15.67 18.15
CA SER A 310 0.59 15.87 19.61
C SER A 310 1.47 14.96 20.45
N GLY A 311 1.93 13.83 19.91
CA GLY A 311 2.63 12.77 20.65
C GLY A 311 1.71 11.83 21.40
N ASP A 312 0.40 11.97 21.31
CA ASP A 312 -0.57 11.23 22.08
C ASP A 312 -0.92 9.87 21.47
N LEU A 313 -1.19 8.86 22.33
CA LEU A 313 -1.87 7.64 21.91
C LEU A 313 -3.38 7.91 21.85
N VAL A 314 -3.94 7.84 20.65
CA VAL A 314 -5.38 8.01 20.41
C VAL A 314 -6.02 6.65 20.31
N THR A 315 -7.10 6.44 21.07
CA THR A 315 -7.91 5.21 21.03
C THR A 315 -9.38 5.55 20.86
N GLY A 316 -10.14 4.63 20.27
CA GLY A 316 -11.58 4.77 20.15
C GLY A 316 -12.27 3.43 19.93
N GLU A 317 -13.60 3.46 20.04
CA GLU A 317 -14.45 2.30 19.86
C GLU A 317 -15.78 2.70 19.20
N LYS A 318 -16.27 1.84 18.32
CA LYS A 318 -17.61 1.93 17.72
C LYS A 318 -18.28 0.57 17.81
N ARG A 319 -19.54 0.58 18.28
CA ARG A 319 -20.37 -0.62 18.40
C ARG A 319 -21.57 -0.53 17.45
N ILE A 320 -21.99 -1.66 16.92
CA ILE A 320 -23.24 -1.76 16.17
C ILE A 320 -24.16 -2.79 16.84
N THR A 321 -25.39 -2.36 17.07
CA THR A 321 -26.49 -3.26 17.43
C THR A 321 -27.06 -3.85 16.16
N LEU A 322 -27.08 -5.17 16.08
CA LEU A 322 -27.65 -5.93 14.97
C LEU A 322 -29.08 -6.30 15.29
N GLU A 323 -29.94 -6.15 14.32
CA GLU A 323 -31.34 -6.61 14.36
C GLU A 323 -31.43 -7.99 13.72
N LEU A 324 -31.96 -8.96 14.47
CA LEU A 324 -32.18 -10.33 14.01
C LEU A 324 -33.56 -10.44 13.37
N VAL A 325 -33.62 -10.73 12.08
CA VAL A 325 -34.85 -10.79 11.30
C VAL A 325 -35.08 -12.22 10.82
N ASP A 326 -36.27 -12.75 11.10
CA ASP A 326 -36.67 -14.08 10.61
C ASP A 326 -36.72 -14.13 9.08
N LYS A 327 -36.46 -15.31 8.52
CA LYS A 327 -36.44 -15.53 7.06
C LYS A 327 -37.74 -15.06 6.38
N ASP A 328 -38.89 -15.27 7.01
CA ASP A 328 -40.20 -14.92 6.46
C ASP A 328 -40.45 -13.41 6.48
N ASN A 329 -39.75 -12.67 7.33
CA ASN A 329 -39.80 -11.24 7.49
C ASN A 329 -38.58 -10.51 6.86
N TRP A 330 -37.68 -11.27 6.20
CA TRP A 330 -36.49 -10.70 5.60
C TRP A 330 -36.84 -9.77 4.44
N VAL A 331 -36.44 -8.54 4.58
CA VAL A 331 -36.43 -7.56 3.49
C VAL A 331 -34.96 -7.16 3.28
N GLU A 332 -34.53 -7.12 2.03
CA GLU A 332 -33.17 -6.68 1.73
C GLU A 332 -32.92 -5.31 2.34
N PRO A 333 -31.93 -5.13 3.22
CA PRO A 333 -31.69 -3.86 3.87
C PRO A 333 -31.26 -2.77 2.89
N ALA A 334 -31.62 -1.53 3.21
CA ALA A 334 -30.94 -0.40 2.59
C ALA A 334 -29.45 -0.47 2.95
N ARG A 335 -28.59 -0.45 1.94
CA ARG A 335 -27.15 -0.55 2.10
C ARG A 335 -26.49 0.81 1.98
N ASP A 336 -25.42 1.01 2.73
CA ASP A 336 -24.51 2.13 2.46
C ASP A 336 -23.82 1.87 1.12
N GLU A 337 -24.21 2.62 0.09
CA GLU A 337 -23.73 2.39 -1.28
C GLU A 337 -22.27 2.75 -1.44
N ASP A 338 -21.70 3.62 -0.60
CA ASP A 338 -20.27 3.92 -0.60
C ASP A 338 -19.45 2.71 -0.12
N ILE A 339 -19.94 1.99 0.90
CA ILE A 339 -19.30 0.73 1.35
C ILE A 339 -19.43 -0.35 0.27
N VAL A 340 -20.58 -0.49 -0.34
CA VAL A 340 -20.78 -1.44 -1.45
C VAL A 340 -19.85 -1.12 -2.62
N ALA A 341 -19.65 0.17 -2.93
CA ALA A 341 -18.73 0.62 -3.97
C ALA A 341 -17.28 0.18 -3.68
N GLU A 342 -16.84 0.37 -2.43
CA GLU A 342 -15.51 -0.07 -2.00
C GLU A 342 -15.34 -1.59 -2.12
N LEU A 343 -16.30 -2.37 -1.64
CA LEU A 343 -16.28 -3.84 -1.75
C LEU A 343 -16.24 -4.30 -3.22
N LYS A 344 -16.96 -3.60 -4.12
CA LYS A 344 -16.92 -3.89 -5.55
C LYS A 344 -15.59 -3.51 -6.19
N ALA A 345 -15.02 -2.36 -5.83
CA ALA A 345 -13.70 -1.95 -6.29
C ALA A 345 -12.62 -2.97 -5.93
N LEU A 346 -12.72 -3.56 -4.73
CA LEU A 346 -11.79 -4.60 -4.27
C LEU A 346 -11.96 -5.93 -5.01
N ARG A 347 -13.19 -6.33 -5.31
CA ARG A 347 -13.43 -7.51 -6.17
C ARG A 347 -12.86 -7.30 -7.58
N LEU A 348 -12.83 -6.07 -8.05
CA LEU A 348 -12.19 -5.71 -9.30
C LEU A 348 -10.69 -5.98 -9.28
N GLU A 349 -10.03 -5.80 -8.14
CA GLU A 349 -8.61 -6.12 -7.98
C GLU A 349 -8.34 -7.63 -8.07
N ASP A 350 -9.25 -8.47 -7.59
CA ASP A 350 -9.15 -9.91 -7.78
C ASP A 350 -9.24 -10.27 -9.29
N VAL A 351 -10.10 -9.58 -10.03
CA VAL A 351 -10.19 -9.71 -11.49
C VAL A 351 -8.90 -9.25 -12.17
N ARG A 352 -8.32 -8.14 -11.76
CA ARG A 352 -7.05 -7.64 -12.30
C ARG A 352 -5.91 -8.63 -12.08
N ARG A 353 -5.82 -9.24 -10.90
CA ARG A 353 -4.82 -10.27 -10.61
C ARG A 353 -5.00 -11.51 -11.49
N ALA A 354 -6.25 -11.97 -11.67
CA ALA A 354 -6.53 -13.07 -12.57
C ALA A 354 -6.18 -12.74 -14.03
N ALA A 355 -6.46 -11.52 -14.48
CA ALA A 355 -6.08 -11.05 -15.80
C ALA A 355 -4.55 -10.92 -15.95
N GLN A 356 -3.84 -10.52 -14.87
CA GLN A 356 -2.39 -10.51 -14.84
C GLN A 356 -1.80 -11.90 -15.08
N ASP A 357 -2.33 -12.92 -14.39
CA ASP A 357 -1.90 -14.31 -14.60
C ASP A 357 -2.13 -14.77 -16.05
N LEU A 358 -3.20 -14.31 -16.70
CA LEU A 358 -3.47 -14.58 -18.10
C LEU A 358 -2.47 -13.86 -19.02
N TYR A 359 -2.15 -12.60 -18.77
CA TYR A 359 -1.12 -11.88 -19.50
C TYR A 359 0.25 -12.56 -19.40
N ASP A 360 0.63 -13.01 -18.20
CA ASP A 360 1.90 -13.71 -17.96
C ASP A 360 1.99 -15.05 -18.71
N ARG A 361 0.84 -15.67 -19.02
CA ARG A 361 0.74 -16.89 -19.85
C ARG A 361 0.56 -16.61 -21.33
N GLY A 362 0.54 -15.34 -21.76
CA GLY A 362 0.33 -14.94 -23.13
C GLY A 362 -1.13 -15.00 -23.62
N ALA A 363 -2.10 -15.19 -22.72
CA ALA A 363 -3.54 -15.25 -23.03
C ALA A 363 -4.17 -13.84 -23.06
N PHE A 364 -3.61 -12.94 -23.88
CA PHE A 364 -3.96 -11.52 -23.91
C PHE A 364 -5.45 -11.26 -24.17
N ALA A 365 -6.05 -11.96 -25.14
CA ALA A 365 -7.45 -11.77 -25.51
C ALA A 365 -8.42 -12.16 -24.36
N GLU A 366 -8.09 -13.21 -23.61
CA GLU A 366 -8.91 -13.66 -22.47
C GLU A 366 -8.81 -12.65 -21.32
N ALA A 367 -7.61 -12.12 -21.06
CA ALA A 367 -7.39 -11.09 -20.05
C ALA A 367 -8.15 -9.80 -20.37
N ASP A 368 -8.05 -9.31 -21.62
CA ASP A 368 -8.76 -8.12 -22.10
C ASP A 368 -10.28 -8.29 -22.00
N ALA A 369 -10.81 -9.46 -22.37
CA ALA A 369 -12.24 -9.76 -22.25
C ALA A 369 -12.71 -9.73 -20.78
N MET A 370 -11.97 -10.39 -19.88
CA MET A 370 -12.27 -10.43 -18.44
C MET A 370 -12.29 -9.02 -17.83
N LEU A 371 -11.30 -8.19 -18.14
CA LEU A 371 -11.22 -6.81 -17.66
C LEU A 371 -12.36 -5.95 -18.19
N THR A 372 -12.68 -6.10 -19.49
CA THR A 372 -13.76 -5.34 -20.13
C THR A 372 -15.12 -5.70 -19.51
N GLU A 373 -15.41 -6.98 -19.33
CA GLU A 373 -16.65 -7.45 -18.73
C GLU A 373 -16.83 -6.91 -17.29
N ALA A 374 -15.78 -7.00 -16.48
CA ALA A 374 -15.81 -6.51 -15.10
C ALA A 374 -15.97 -4.98 -15.04
N GLY A 375 -15.31 -4.25 -15.93
CA GLY A 375 -15.44 -2.79 -16.03
C GLY A 375 -16.84 -2.36 -16.42
N VAL A 376 -17.44 -2.99 -17.43
CA VAL A 376 -18.81 -2.72 -17.86
C VAL A 376 -19.84 -3.02 -16.76
N ALA A 377 -19.67 -4.14 -16.05
CA ALA A 377 -20.55 -4.51 -14.95
C ALA A 377 -20.48 -3.49 -13.79
N LEU A 378 -19.27 -3.01 -13.47
CA LEU A 378 -19.10 -1.98 -12.45
C LEU A 378 -19.71 -0.65 -12.86
N GLU A 379 -19.50 -0.21 -14.11
CA GLU A 379 -20.09 1.03 -14.62
C GLU A 379 -21.63 0.98 -14.62
N GLN A 380 -22.22 -0.13 -15.07
CA GLN A 380 -23.68 -0.29 -15.07
C GLN A 380 -24.26 -0.21 -13.66
N TRP A 381 -23.59 -0.83 -12.69
CA TRP A 381 -24.01 -0.71 -11.29
C TRP A 381 -23.84 0.72 -10.78
N ALA A 382 -22.69 1.37 -11.01
CA ALA A 382 -22.40 2.71 -10.51
C ALA A 382 -23.35 3.80 -11.05
N ARG A 383 -23.89 3.62 -12.27
CA ARG A 383 -24.89 4.55 -12.85
C ARG A 383 -26.23 4.51 -12.11
N ASN A 384 -26.56 3.40 -11.47
CA ASN A 384 -27.83 3.21 -10.75
C ASN A 384 -27.70 3.43 -9.25
N ALA A 385 -26.46 3.48 -8.73
CA ALA A 385 -26.16 3.66 -7.33
C ALA A 385 -26.15 5.14 -6.94
N ASN A 386 -26.62 5.44 -5.73
CA ASN A 386 -26.60 6.80 -5.17
C ASN A 386 -25.30 7.07 -4.44
N LEU A 387 -24.21 7.18 -5.20
CA LEU A 387 -22.86 7.32 -4.69
C LEU A 387 -22.49 8.77 -4.35
N SER A 388 -21.65 8.96 -3.33
CA SER A 388 -20.98 10.23 -3.08
C SER A 388 -20.13 10.66 -4.29
N ALA A 389 -19.92 11.97 -4.48
CA ALA A 389 -19.08 12.49 -5.56
C ALA A 389 -17.65 11.92 -5.52
N ARG A 390 -17.13 11.66 -4.31
CA ARG A 390 -15.82 11.02 -4.09
C ARG A 390 -15.80 9.60 -4.63
N GLN A 391 -16.79 8.78 -4.31
CA GLN A 391 -16.89 7.41 -4.77
C GLN A 391 -17.12 7.31 -6.28
N GLN A 392 -17.94 8.18 -6.84
CA GLN A 392 -18.12 8.26 -8.29
C GLN A 392 -16.80 8.54 -8.99
N ALA A 393 -16.05 9.54 -8.53
CA ALA A 393 -14.74 9.88 -9.11
C ALA A 393 -13.73 8.72 -8.97
N ARG A 394 -13.76 8.00 -7.85
CA ARG A 394 -12.90 6.85 -7.60
C ARG A 394 -13.23 5.68 -8.53
N LEU A 395 -14.49 5.28 -8.61
CA LEU A 395 -14.93 4.21 -9.51
C LEU A 395 -14.66 4.55 -10.97
N PHE A 396 -14.90 5.80 -11.38
CA PHE A 396 -14.59 6.25 -12.73
C PHE A 396 -13.11 6.12 -13.08
N ARG A 397 -12.21 6.41 -12.13
CA ARG A 397 -10.77 6.16 -12.32
C ARG A 397 -10.49 4.68 -12.53
N HIS A 398 -11.04 3.79 -11.70
CA HIS A 398 -10.85 2.35 -11.84
C HIS A 398 -11.32 1.81 -13.19
N THR A 399 -12.49 2.21 -13.67
CA THR A 399 -13.04 1.76 -14.96
C THR A 399 -12.27 2.37 -16.14
N SER A 400 -11.87 3.64 -16.04
CA SER A 400 -11.07 4.32 -17.06
C SER A 400 -9.67 3.69 -17.20
N GLU A 401 -9.03 3.34 -16.09
CA GLU A 401 -7.76 2.62 -16.10
C GLU A 401 -7.90 1.26 -16.80
N MET A 402 -8.96 0.50 -16.52
CA MET A 402 -9.20 -0.79 -17.17
C MET A 402 -9.35 -0.66 -18.69
N SER A 403 -10.10 0.31 -19.14
CA SER A 403 -10.28 0.57 -20.58
C SER A 403 -8.95 0.97 -21.25
N SER A 404 -8.05 1.63 -20.53
CA SER A 404 -6.75 2.04 -21.05
C SER A 404 -5.81 0.86 -21.30
N PHE A 405 -5.91 -0.23 -20.50
CA PHE A 405 -5.07 -1.42 -20.69
C PHE A 405 -5.31 -2.11 -22.03
N ALA A 406 -6.57 -2.19 -22.48
CA ALA A 406 -6.90 -2.80 -23.77
C ALA A 406 -6.22 -2.08 -24.96
N MET A 407 -5.86 -0.81 -24.80
CA MET A 407 -5.23 0.02 -25.84
C MET A 407 -3.70 0.06 -25.76
N MET A 408 -3.09 -0.55 -24.75
CA MET A 408 -1.64 -0.56 -24.58
C MET A 408 -0.96 -1.63 -25.43
N ASP A 409 0.33 -1.46 -25.67
CA ASP A 409 1.19 -2.50 -26.25
C ASP A 409 1.30 -3.70 -25.29
N ASP A 410 1.23 -4.92 -25.80
CA ASP A 410 1.24 -6.14 -25.02
C ASP A 410 2.51 -6.28 -24.14
N GLY A 411 3.65 -5.78 -24.61
CA GLY A 411 4.91 -5.78 -23.86
C GLY A 411 4.90 -4.90 -22.59
N VAL A 412 3.97 -3.94 -22.52
CA VAL A 412 3.88 -2.98 -21.39
C VAL A 412 2.69 -3.28 -20.48
N LYS A 413 1.66 -4.00 -20.98
CA LYS A 413 0.41 -4.29 -20.25
C LYS A 413 0.68 -4.92 -18.87
N SER A 414 1.48 -5.97 -18.81
CA SER A 414 1.80 -6.69 -17.56
C SER A 414 2.42 -5.77 -16.51
N LYS A 415 3.42 -4.97 -16.89
CA LYS A 415 4.10 -4.04 -15.96
C LYS A 415 3.16 -2.98 -15.41
N ARG A 416 2.38 -2.34 -16.26
CA ARG A 416 1.44 -1.30 -15.86
C ARG A 416 0.27 -1.84 -15.05
N MET A 417 -0.16 -3.07 -15.32
CA MET A 417 -1.21 -3.73 -14.54
C MET A 417 -0.75 -3.94 -13.09
N ARG A 418 0.46 -4.47 -12.87
CA ARG A 418 1.02 -4.66 -11.52
C ARG A 418 1.17 -3.37 -10.77
N GLU A 419 1.72 -2.32 -11.41
CA GLU A 419 1.81 -0.98 -10.80
C GLU A 419 0.43 -0.47 -10.37
N THR A 420 -0.56 -0.57 -11.26
CA THR A 420 -1.91 -0.09 -10.99
C THR A 420 -2.58 -0.86 -9.86
N SER A 421 -2.49 -2.20 -9.86
CA SER A 421 -3.05 -3.04 -8.79
C SER A 421 -2.43 -2.70 -7.44
N ASN A 422 -1.13 -2.55 -7.36
CA ASN A 422 -0.45 -2.18 -6.12
C ASN A 422 -0.84 -0.79 -5.63
N ARG A 423 -0.96 0.19 -6.54
CA ARG A 423 -1.40 1.54 -6.21
C ARG A 423 -2.82 1.54 -5.66
N VAL A 424 -3.75 0.85 -6.33
CA VAL A 424 -5.15 0.76 -5.93
C VAL A 424 -5.30 0.05 -4.59
N MET A 425 -4.63 -1.08 -4.41
CA MET A 425 -4.68 -1.84 -3.15
C MET A 425 -4.20 -1.02 -1.95
N ARG A 426 -3.30 -0.08 -2.14
CA ARG A 426 -2.77 0.81 -1.10
C ARG A 426 -3.47 2.16 -1.03
N ASP A 427 -4.44 2.40 -1.92
CA ASP A 427 -5.17 3.67 -2.04
C ASP A 427 -4.25 4.90 -2.18
N LYS A 428 -3.10 4.73 -2.86
CA LYS A 428 -2.17 5.84 -3.12
C LYS A 428 -2.52 6.53 -4.43
N THR A 429 -2.72 7.83 -4.36
CA THR A 429 -2.90 8.69 -5.55
C THR A 429 -1.63 8.75 -6.39
N ASN A 430 -1.78 8.95 -7.70
CA ASN A 430 -0.65 9.11 -8.60
C ASN A 430 0.15 10.38 -8.22
N PHE A 431 1.49 10.30 -8.23
CA PHE A 431 2.38 11.44 -7.92
C PHE A 431 2.07 12.70 -8.73
N ARG A 432 1.59 12.53 -9.98
CA ARG A 432 1.21 13.64 -10.87
C ARG A 432 -0.02 14.41 -10.37
N GLU A 433 -0.91 13.76 -9.62
CA GLU A 433 -2.12 14.40 -9.08
C GLU A 433 -1.85 15.19 -7.79
N ARG A 434 -0.71 14.93 -7.12
CA ARG A 434 -0.30 15.62 -5.90
C ARG A 434 0.42 16.97 -6.16
N ARG A 435 0.87 17.24 -7.39
CA ARG A 435 1.40 18.58 -7.72
C ARG A 435 0.25 19.57 -7.65
N PRO A 436 0.30 20.60 -6.77
CA PRO A 436 -0.59 21.73 -6.90
C PRO A 436 -0.40 22.26 -8.32
N LYS A 437 -1.48 22.40 -9.08
CA LYS A 437 -1.43 23.13 -10.35
C LYS A 437 -0.79 24.46 -10.02
N THR A 438 0.47 24.62 -10.37
CA THR A 438 1.11 25.94 -10.38
C THR A 438 0.23 26.77 -11.28
N GLY A 439 -0.48 27.74 -10.68
CA GLY A 439 -1.38 28.62 -11.41
C GLY A 439 -0.62 29.22 -12.57
N ASP A 440 -1.26 29.16 -13.71
CA ASP A 440 -0.90 29.97 -14.85
C ASP A 440 -0.81 31.42 -14.36
N ASN A 441 0.38 31.89 -14.11
CA ASN A 441 0.63 33.30 -14.13
C ASN A 441 0.52 33.72 -15.58
N GLU A 442 -0.71 34.01 -16.00
CA GLU A 442 -0.92 34.85 -17.16
C GLU A 442 -0.32 36.21 -16.88
N GLU A 443 0.56 36.59 -17.76
CA GLU A 443 1.19 37.88 -17.93
C GLU A 443 0.19 39.05 -17.89
N ILE A 444 0.59 40.10 -17.23
CA ILE A 444 0.38 41.46 -17.72
C ILE A 444 1.73 42.10 -17.89
#